data_b3fac0c8afeed6e0ca8c8f240f10f1fd
#
_entry.id   b3fac0c8afeed6e0ca8c8f240f10f1fd
#
_cell.length_a   1.000
_cell.length_b   1.000
_cell.length_c   1.000
_cell.angle_alpha   90.00
_cell.angle_beta   90.00
_cell.angle_gamma   90.00
#
_symmetry.space_group_name_H-M   'P 1'
#
loop_
_entity.id
_entity.type
_entity.pdbx_description
1 polymer ?
#
loop_
_entity_poly.entity_id
_entity_poly.type
_entity_poly.pdbx_seq_one_letter_code
_entity_poly.pdbx_strand_id
1 'polypeptide(L)'
;MKYTVEQIMRLVDHSGLKPYLTEDDIRNLVEEAHMMGNYAVCIEPIYGKLALDLIKSKKYHIKLDVTLDFPFGSLSTTSRKKIIEDSDYADEVDIVVPMGYVKSHRWDLVDQDLKDIVKAAKDMGLVIKIITEDGYLTREEKNRIYDSVIRSNPDFIKTSTGFADKEYCKSLGNVSGADPENVRLMASKASELGSDIGIKAAGGIHTYSEVERIIDASGRPIDPERLRIGMSGTKKLFEEMLAIEKA
;
A
#
# COMPACT_ATOMS: atom_id res chain seq x y z
N MET A 1 12.85 9.35 -20.46
CA MET A 1 12.17 9.21 -19.14
C MET A 1 12.76 10.21 -18.15
N LYS A 2 11.97 10.71 -17.20
CA LYS A 2 12.41 11.60 -16.10
C LYS A 2 13.14 10.82 -15.00
N TYR A 3 12.77 9.56 -14.79
CA TYR A 3 13.31 8.67 -13.78
C TYR A 3 13.87 7.41 -14.42
N THR A 4 14.97 6.86 -13.85
CA THR A 4 15.58 5.61 -14.34
C THR A 4 14.74 4.39 -13.96
N VAL A 5 14.98 3.26 -14.63
CA VAL A 5 14.35 1.97 -14.28
C VAL A 5 14.63 1.62 -12.82
N GLU A 6 15.87 1.74 -12.38
CA GLU A 6 16.27 1.45 -10.99
C GLU A 6 15.51 2.31 -9.98
N GLN A 7 15.42 3.63 -10.22
CA GLN A 7 14.69 4.54 -9.34
C GLN A 7 13.23 4.13 -9.17
N ILE A 8 12.55 3.77 -10.27
CA ILE A 8 11.14 3.38 -10.21
C ILE A 8 10.97 2.01 -9.57
N MET A 9 11.79 1.02 -9.97
CA MET A 9 11.66 -0.34 -9.41
C MET A 9 11.89 -0.36 -7.89
N ARG A 10 12.75 0.49 -7.38
CA ARG A 10 12.95 0.64 -5.93
C ARG A 10 11.79 1.29 -5.17
N LEU A 11 10.82 1.90 -5.85
CA LEU A 11 9.58 2.37 -5.22
C LEU A 11 8.49 1.30 -5.20
N VAL A 12 8.68 0.20 -5.93
CA VAL A 12 7.61 -0.79 -6.15
C VAL A 12 7.55 -1.83 -5.03
N ASP A 13 6.33 -2.00 -4.49
CA ASP A 13 5.92 -3.18 -3.75
C ASP A 13 5.25 -4.12 -4.76
N HIS A 14 5.97 -5.15 -5.22
CA HIS A 14 5.46 -6.13 -6.18
C HIS A 14 4.42 -7.01 -5.52
N SER A 15 3.17 -6.93 -6.01
CA SER A 15 2.01 -7.44 -5.26
C SER A 15 1.40 -8.69 -5.88
N GLY A 16 1.18 -9.72 -5.06
CA GLY A 16 0.44 -10.93 -5.40
C GLY A 16 -0.68 -11.18 -4.40
N LEU A 17 -1.88 -10.61 -4.66
CA LEU A 17 -2.99 -10.55 -3.71
C LEU A 17 -4.28 -11.23 -4.22
N LYS A 18 -4.19 -12.00 -5.33
CA LYS A 18 -5.36 -12.73 -5.83
C LYS A 18 -5.57 -14.00 -5.02
N PRO A 19 -6.81 -14.30 -4.58
CA PRO A 19 -7.09 -15.41 -3.66
C PRO A 19 -6.88 -16.81 -4.26
N TYR A 20 -6.59 -16.90 -5.54
CA TYR A 20 -6.33 -18.14 -6.26
C TYR A 20 -4.84 -18.37 -6.58
N LEU A 21 -3.95 -17.52 -6.09
CA LEU A 21 -2.51 -17.73 -6.25
C LEU A 21 -2.06 -18.96 -5.46
N THR A 22 -1.09 -19.66 -6.01
CA THR A 22 -0.48 -20.85 -5.43
C THR A 22 0.87 -20.53 -4.79
N GLU A 23 1.45 -21.48 -4.06
CA GLU A 23 2.82 -21.36 -3.54
C GLU A 23 3.83 -21.10 -4.66
N ASP A 24 3.68 -21.74 -5.83
CA ASP A 24 4.59 -21.55 -6.96
C ASP A 24 4.47 -20.13 -7.54
N ASP A 25 3.26 -19.58 -7.58
CA ASP A 25 3.05 -18.18 -7.99
C ASP A 25 3.77 -17.23 -7.03
N ILE A 26 3.72 -17.48 -5.73
CA ILE A 26 4.42 -16.66 -4.73
C ILE A 26 5.94 -16.81 -4.82
N ARG A 27 6.46 -18.03 -5.06
CA ARG A 27 7.90 -18.24 -5.32
C ARG A 27 8.36 -17.42 -6.52
N ASN A 28 7.61 -17.50 -7.61
CA ASN A 28 7.91 -16.73 -8.82
C ASN A 28 7.83 -15.21 -8.57
N LEU A 29 6.84 -14.75 -7.80
CA LEU A 29 6.69 -13.34 -7.43
C LEU A 29 7.94 -12.82 -6.68
N VAL A 30 8.45 -13.58 -5.72
CA VAL A 30 9.66 -13.21 -4.96
C VAL A 30 10.89 -13.17 -5.86
N GLU A 31 11.05 -14.15 -6.77
CA GLU A 31 12.16 -14.18 -7.74
C GLU A 31 12.08 -12.99 -8.70
N GLU A 32 10.88 -12.68 -9.24
CA GLU A 32 10.65 -11.54 -10.12
C GLU A 32 10.98 -10.20 -9.41
N ALA A 33 10.53 -10.04 -8.17
CA ALA A 33 10.83 -8.85 -7.38
C ALA A 33 12.35 -8.64 -7.20
N HIS A 34 13.08 -9.73 -6.91
CA HIS A 34 14.53 -9.68 -6.82
C HIS A 34 15.19 -9.28 -8.13
N MET A 35 14.81 -9.93 -9.24
CA MET A 35 15.39 -9.65 -10.56
C MET A 35 15.14 -8.22 -11.04
N MET A 36 13.98 -7.64 -10.71
CA MET A 36 13.62 -6.27 -11.08
C MET A 36 14.16 -5.21 -10.11
N GLY A 37 14.72 -5.61 -8.96
CA GLY A 37 15.22 -4.68 -7.95
C GLY A 37 14.11 -3.97 -7.15
N ASN A 38 12.97 -4.65 -6.97
CA ASN A 38 11.87 -4.09 -6.19
C ASN A 38 12.23 -3.97 -4.70
N TYR A 39 11.61 -3.02 -4.02
CA TYR A 39 11.85 -2.80 -2.60
C TYR A 39 11.18 -3.86 -1.74
N ALA A 40 9.93 -4.21 -2.06
CA ALA A 40 9.16 -5.19 -1.30
C ALA A 40 8.36 -6.14 -2.20
N VAL A 41 8.01 -7.29 -1.64
CA VAL A 41 6.88 -8.10 -2.10
C VAL A 41 5.72 -7.91 -1.14
N CYS A 42 4.49 -7.73 -1.70
CA CYS A 42 3.28 -7.54 -0.91
C CYS A 42 2.32 -8.71 -1.21
N ILE A 43 2.03 -9.53 -0.19
CA ILE A 43 1.32 -10.81 -0.34
C ILE A 43 0.28 -11.03 0.76
N GLU A 44 -0.56 -12.04 0.55
CA GLU A 44 -1.47 -12.54 1.58
C GLU A 44 -0.71 -13.22 2.73
N PRO A 45 -1.11 -13.06 4.00
CA PRO A 45 -0.35 -13.55 5.16
C PRO A 45 -0.21 -15.08 5.20
N ILE A 46 -1.11 -15.83 4.54
CA ILE A 46 -1.03 -17.30 4.45
C ILE A 46 0.29 -17.77 3.83
N TYR A 47 0.89 -16.95 2.97
CA TYR A 47 2.16 -17.25 2.29
C TYR A 47 3.36 -16.55 2.93
N GLY A 48 3.18 -15.81 4.02
CA GLY A 48 4.21 -14.97 4.61
C GLY A 48 5.46 -15.75 5.00
N LYS A 49 5.30 -16.90 5.70
CA LYS A 49 6.44 -17.73 6.09
C LYS A 49 7.16 -18.36 4.90
N LEU A 50 6.41 -18.79 3.87
CA LEU A 50 7.00 -19.32 2.62
C LEU A 50 7.89 -18.27 1.94
N ALA A 51 7.38 -17.05 1.80
CA ALA A 51 8.14 -15.96 1.18
C ALA A 51 9.36 -15.56 2.02
N LEU A 52 9.22 -15.47 3.35
CA LEU A 52 10.32 -15.19 4.26
C LEU A 52 11.46 -16.23 4.14
N ASP A 53 11.11 -17.51 4.14
CA ASP A 53 12.07 -18.61 4.02
C ASP A 53 12.82 -18.52 2.68
N LEU A 54 12.13 -18.21 1.60
CA LEU A 54 12.76 -18.02 0.29
C LEU A 54 13.69 -16.81 0.29
N ILE A 55 13.24 -15.65 0.77
CA ILE A 55 14.05 -14.42 0.86
C ILE A 55 15.32 -14.67 1.68
N LYS A 56 15.20 -15.31 2.83
CA LYS A 56 16.34 -15.61 3.71
C LYS A 56 17.31 -16.64 3.09
N SER A 57 16.78 -17.74 2.55
CA SER A 57 17.62 -18.81 1.98
C SER A 57 18.41 -18.33 0.77
N LYS A 58 17.84 -17.45 -0.03
CA LYS A 58 18.46 -16.84 -1.22
C LYS A 58 19.29 -15.58 -0.89
N LYS A 59 19.18 -15.07 0.34
CA LYS A 59 19.82 -13.81 0.78
C LYS A 59 19.39 -12.61 -0.07
N TYR A 60 18.11 -12.55 -0.43
CA TYR A 60 17.56 -11.43 -1.17
C TYR A 60 17.36 -10.20 -0.26
N HIS A 61 17.65 -9.02 -0.81
CA HIS A 61 17.46 -7.75 -0.10
C HIS A 61 16.10 -7.15 -0.47
N ILE A 62 15.03 -7.86 -0.14
CA ILE A 62 13.64 -7.48 -0.40
C ILE A 62 12.91 -7.49 0.93
N LYS A 63 12.05 -6.50 1.17
CA LYS A 63 11.14 -6.45 2.31
C LYS A 63 9.93 -7.35 2.10
N LEU A 64 9.48 -7.99 3.15
CA LEU A 64 8.23 -8.75 3.17
C LEU A 64 7.12 -7.88 3.74
N ASP A 65 6.16 -7.51 2.90
CA ASP A 65 4.93 -6.79 3.24
C ASP A 65 3.74 -7.76 3.18
N VAL A 66 2.90 -7.79 4.21
CA VAL A 66 1.70 -8.62 4.23
C VAL A 66 0.45 -7.78 4.43
N THR A 67 -0.64 -8.15 3.72
CA THR A 67 -1.93 -7.46 3.85
C THR A 67 -2.75 -8.04 4.99
N LEU A 68 -3.35 -7.19 5.82
CA LEU A 68 -4.12 -7.60 6.98
C LEU A 68 -5.53 -7.01 6.94
N ASP A 69 -6.54 -7.77 7.41
CA ASP A 69 -7.97 -7.39 7.33
C ASP A 69 -8.33 -6.87 5.93
N PHE A 70 -7.81 -7.55 4.93
CA PHE A 70 -7.83 -7.15 3.53
C PHE A 70 -8.79 -8.03 2.72
N PRO A 71 -9.53 -7.49 1.73
CA PRO A 71 -9.53 -6.09 1.33
C PRO A 71 -10.59 -5.22 2.02
N PHE A 72 -11.29 -5.69 3.05
CA PHE A 72 -12.55 -5.11 3.51
C PHE A 72 -12.45 -4.21 4.75
N GLY A 73 -11.47 -4.36 5.62
CA GLY A 73 -11.39 -3.61 6.88
C GLY A 73 -12.60 -3.89 7.78
N SER A 74 -12.94 -5.17 8.00
CA SER A 74 -14.22 -5.59 8.60
C SER A 74 -14.10 -6.24 9.98
N LEU A 75 -12.87 -6.50 10.44
CA LEU A 75 -12.63 -7.12 11.72
C LEU A 75 -12.74 -6.12 12.89
N SER A 76 -13.00 -6.66 14.09
CA SER A 76 -12.94 -5.84 15.31
C SER A 76 -11.51 -5.39 15.61
N THR A 77 -11.35 -4.26 16.29
CA THR A 77 -10.03 -3.73 16.70
C THR A 77 -9.20 -4.77 17.46
N THR A 78 -9.83 -5.59 18.33
CA THR A 78 -9.15 -6.66 19.06
C THR A 78 -8.57 -7.70 18.09
N SER A 79 -9.34 -8.14 17.10
CA SER A 79 -8.88 -9.09 16.09
C SER A 79 -7.78 -8.49 15.22
N ARG A 80 -7.92 -7.23 14.83
CA ARG A 80 -6.92 -6.50 14.03
C ARG A 80 -5.57 -6.40 14.75
N LYS A 81 -5.58 -6.08 16.05
CA LYS A 81 -4.36 -6.11 16.89
C LYS A 81 -3.75 -7.50 16.91
N LYS A 82 -4.57 -8.54 17.09
CA LYS A 82 -4.07 -9.92 17.15
C LYS A 82 -3.40 -10.36 15.86
N ILE A 83 -3.99 -10.07 14.68
CA ILE A 83 -3.37 -10.43 13.40
C ILE A 83 -2.09 -9.62 13.12
N ILE A 84 -1.96 -8.40 13.64
CA ILE A 84 -0.71 -7.64 13.60
C ILE A 84 0.37 -8.33 14.44
N GLU A 85 0.03 -8.70 15.69
CA GLU A 85 0.94 -9.45 16.58
C GLU A 85 1.40 -10.79 15.99
N ASP A 86 0.50 -11.49 15.28
CA ASP A 86 0.78 -12.76 14.61
C ASP A 86 1.61 -12.60 13.33
N SER A 87 1.90 -11.35 12.91
CA SER A 87 2.69 -11.01 11.71
C SER A 87 4.15 -10.64 12.03
N ASP A 88 4.70 -11.08 13.16
CA ASP A 88 6.06 -10.83 13.65
C ASP A 88 7.18 -11.30 12.69
N TYR A 89 6.83 -12.10 11.72
CA TYR A 89 7.72 -12.60 10.67
C TYR A 89 7.91 -11.62 9.49
N ALA A 90 7.02 -10.63 9.35
CA ALA A 90 7.05 -9.65 8.28
C ALA A 90 7.93 -8.44 8.63
N ASP A 91 8.34 -7.67 7.62
CA ASP A 91 8.95 -6.35 7.81
C ASP A 91 7.87 -5.26 7.87
N GLU A 92 6.80 -5.43 7.09
CA GLU A 92 5.79 -4.41 6.83
C GLU A 92 4.38 -5.03 6.80
N VAL A 93 3.39 -4.22 7.15
CA VAL A 93 1.97 -4.62 7.08
C VAL A 93 1.12 -3.52 6.44
N ASP A 94 0.25 -3.91 5.51
CA ASP A 94 -0.78 -3.05 4.90
C ASP A 94 -2.15 -3.43 5.48
N ILE A 95 -2.87 -2.51 6.12
CA ILE A 95 -4.16 -2.79 6.75
C ILE A 95 -5.22 -1.75 6.35
N VAL A 96 -6.43 -2.22 6.04
CA VAL A 96 -7.53 -1.35 5.61
C VAL A 96 -8.15 -0.63 6.81
N VAL A 97 -8.59 0.62 6.64
CA VAL A 97 -9.37 1.33 7.67
C VAL A 97 -10.64 0.56 8.04
N PRO A 98 -11.22 0.72 9.24
CA PRO A 98 -12.46 0.06 9.61
C PRO A 98 -13.64 0.65 8.82
N MET A 99 -13.78 0.21 7.55
CA MET A 99 -14.64 0.84 6.55
C MET A 99 -16.09 0.99 7.00
N GLY A 100 -16.64 0.01 7.71
CA GLY A 100 -17.99 0.10 8.26
C GLY A 100 -18.19 1.28 9.21
N TYR A 101 -17.19 1.60 10.04
CA TYR A 101 -17.22 2.77 10.92
C TYR A 101 -17.05 4.07 10.15
N VAL A 102 -16.17 4.08 9.14
CA VAL A 102 -15.99 5.24 8.25
C VAL A 102 -17.31 5.61 7.57
N LYS A 103 -17.97 4.65 6.95
CA LYS A 103 -19.25 4.86 6.24
C LYS A 103 -20.43 5.15 7.17
N SER A 104 -20.33 4.78 8.44
CA SER A 104 -21.29 5.11 9.49
C SER A 104 -20.97 6.42 10.22
N HIS A 105 -19.92 7.12 9.79
CA HIS A 105 -19.40 8.36 10.39
C HIS A 105 -19.10 8.23 11.90
N ARG A 106 -18.76 7.01 12.36
CA ARG A 106 -18.34 6.73 13.75
C ARG A 106 -16.87 7.05 13.90
N TRP A 107 -16.55 8.33 13.75
CA TRP A 107 -15.17 8.82 13.77
C TRP A 107 -14.46 8.59 15.11
N ASP A 108 -15.21 8.56 16.21
CA ASP A 108 -14.73 8.17 17.53
C ASP A 108 -14.12 6.76 17.52
N LEU A 109 -14.80 5.80 16.89
CA LEU A 109 -14.35 4.42 16.77
C LEU A 109 -13.22 4.27 15.73
N VAL A 110 -13.27 5.05 14.64
CA VAL A 110 -12.19 5.07 13.64
C VAL A 110 -10.90 5.57 14.27
N ASP A 111 -10.93 6.71 14.96
CA ASP A 111 -9.75 7.32 15.58
C ASP A 111 -9.15 6.40 16.66
N GLN A 112 -10.00 5.72 17.46
CA GLN A 112 -9.54 4.77 18.47
C GLN A 112 -8.91 3.52 17.84
N ASP A 113 -9.56 2.94 16.82
CA ASP A 113 -9.05 1.77 16.10
C ASP A 113 -7.68 2.05 15.49
N LEU A 114 -7.56 3.14 14.72
CA LEU A 114 -6.30 3.53 14.09
C LEU A 114 -5.17 3.72 15.11
N LYS A 115 -5.45 4.38 16.22
CA LYS A 115 -4.48 4.55 17.31
C LYS A 115 -4.00 3.21 17.87
N ASP A 116 -4.94 2.29 18.09
CA ASP A 116 -4.63 0.99 18.70
C ASP A 116 -3.83 0.09 17.77
N ILE A 117 -4.19 0.01 16.48
CA ILE A 117 -3.49 -0.83 15.51
C ILE A 117 -2.11 -0.28 15.15
N VAL A 118 -1.98 1.05 15.01
CA VAL A 118 -0.67 1.67 14.75
C VAL A 118 0.26 1.45 15.94
N LYS A 119 -0.25 1.57 17.16
CA LYS A 119 0.54 1.26 18.37
C LYS A 119 0.97 -0.21 18.36
N ALA A 120 0.07 -1.14 18.08
CA ALA A 120 0.39 -2.58 18.05
C ALA A 120 1.50 -2.88 17.02
N ALA A 121 1.42 -2.34 15.82
CA ALA A 121 2.45 -2.54 14.79
C ALA A 121 3.81 -1.95 15.21
N LYS A 122 3.83 -0.75 15.78
CA LYS A 122 5.07 -0.11 16.26
C LYS A 122 5.70 -0.85 17.44
N ASP A 123 4.89 -1.37 18.36
CA ASP A 123 5.38 -2.20 19.46
C ASP A 123 6.06 -3.49 18.97
N MET A 124 5.67 -3.99 17.77
CA MET A 124 6.27 -5.13 17.09
C MET A 124 7.46 -4.76 16.18
N GLY A 125 7.74 -3.47 16.00
CA GLY A 125 8.78 -2.98 15.08
C GLY A 125 8.42 -3.11 13.59
N LEU A 126 7.13 -3.23 13.27
CA LEU A 126 6.63 -3.35 11.89
C LEU A 126 6.39 -1.96 11.30
N VAL A 127 6.74 -1.81 10.02
CA VAL A 127 6.27 -0.67 9.21
C VAL A 127 4.78 -0.88 8.92
N ILE A 128 3.94 0.09 9.28
CA ILE A 128 2.50 0.00 9.06
C ILE A 128 2.00 1.00 8.03
N LYS A 129 1.22 0.50 7.05
CA LYS A 129 0.60 1.30 5.99
C LYS A 129 -0.92 1.18 6.10
N ILE A 130 -1.60 2.30 6.25
CA ILE A 130 -3.07 2.35 6.41
C ILE A 130 -3.72 2.61 5.05
N ILE A 131 -4.56 1.66 4.60
CA ILE A 131 -5.29 1.75 3.34
C ILE A 131 -6.62 2.45 3.57
N THR A 132 -6.83 3.59 2.93
CA THR A 132 -8.06 4.39 3.07
C THR A 132 -9.19 3.94 2.14
N GLU A 133 -8.88 3.19 1.07
CA GLU A 133 -9.81 2.76 0.00
C GLU A 133 -10.60 3.93 -0.57
N ASP A 134 -9.88 4.88 -1.13
CA ASP A 134 -10.39 6.17 -1.60
C ASP A 134 -11.57 6.09 -2.56
N GLY A 135 -11.67 4.98 -3.30
CA GLY A 135 -12.77 4.73 -4.23
C GLY A 135 -14.14 4.73 -3.55
N TYR A 136 -14.20 4.34 -2.28
CA TYR A 136 -15.46 4.27 -1.51
C TYR A 136 -15.85 5.57 -0.80
N LEU A 137 -15.02 6.60 -0.86
CA LEU A 137 -15.13 7.78 -0.02
C LEU A 137 -15.60 9.02 -0.79
N THR A 138 -16.53 9.75 -0.21
CA THR A 138 -16.85 11.11 -0.65
C THR A 138 -15.67 12.05 -0.36
N ARG A 139 -15.67 13.24 -0.94
CA ARG A 139 -14.62 14.25 -0.69
C ARG A 139 -14.52 14.63 0.79
N GLU A 140 -15.64 14.71 1.49
CA GLU A 140 -15.68 15.01 2.92
C GLU A 140 -15.09 13.87 3.74
N GLU A 141 -15.48 12.62 3.44
CA GLU A 141 -14.94 11.42 4.09
C GLU A 141 -13.43 11.30 3.86
N LYS A 142 -12.93 11.58 2.63
CA LYS A 142 -11.48 11.60 2.35
C LYS A 142 -10.75 12.59 3.24
N ASN A 143 -11.22 13.82 3.32
CA ASN A 143 -10.60 14.83 4.18
C ASN A 143 -10.54 14.36 5.63
N ARG A 144 -11.64 13.80 6.16
CA ARG A 144 -11.70 13.37 7.55
C ARG A 144 -10.85 12.14 7.85
N ILE A 145 -10.87 11.12 6.97
CA ILE A 145 -10.07 9.92 7.18
C ILE A 145 -8.58 10.17 7.04
N TYR A 146 -8.15 11.04 6.12
CA TYR A 146 -6.73 11.40 5.99
C TYR A 146 -6.23 12.10 7.25
N ASP A 147 -7.01 13.03 7.83
CA ASP A 147 -6.69 13.64 9.11
C ASP A 147 -6.55 12.57 10.21
N SER A 148 -7.49 11.61 10.30
CA SER A 148 -7.47 10.52 11.29
C SER A 148 -6.24 9.64 11.13
N VAL A 149 -5.94 9.21 9.90
CA VAL A 149 -4.77 8.36 9.60
C VAL A 149 -3.48 9.10 9.93
N ILE A 150 -3.30 10.33 9.46
CA ILE A 150 -2.08 11.10 9.69
C ILE A 150 -1.86 11.33 11.19
N ARG A 151 -2.92 11.67 11.94
CA ARG A 151 -2.84 11.88 13.41
C ARG A 151 -2.55 10.60 14.19
N SER A 152 -2.92 9.41 13.69
CA SER A 152 -2.56 8.13 14.29
C SER A 152 -1.08 7.79 14.10
N ASN A 153 -0.37 8.52 13.23
CA ASN A 153 1.07 8.45 12.99
C ASN A 153 1.57 7.06 12.53
N PRO A 154 0.98 6.45 11.48
CA PRO A 154 1.56 5.29 10.81
C PRO A 154 2.76 5.72 9.96
N ASP A 155 3.45 4.74 9.37
CA ASP A 155 4.58 5.03 8.47
C ASP A 155 4.09 5.50 7.10
N PHE A 156 2.97 4.92 6.61
CA PHE A 156 2.38 5.30 5.32
C PHE A 156 0.86 5.42 5.39
N ILE A 157 0.33 6.34 4.55
CA ILE A 157 -1.07 6.33 4.10
C ILE A 157 -1.11 5.74 2.69
N LYS A 158 -2.04 4.79 2.45
CA LYS A 158 -2.17 4.08 1.16
C LYS A 158 -3.55 4.32 0.55
N THR A 159 -3.60 4.53 -0.77
CA THR A 159 -4.83 4.91 -1.48
C THR A 159 -5.87 3.80 -1.55
N SER A 160 -5.47 2.58 -1.91
CA SER A 160 -6.44 1.57 -2.37
C SER A 160 -5.95 0.15 -2.19
N THR A 161 -6.91 -0.79 -2.14
CA THR A 161 -6.65 -2.24 -2.15
C THR A 161 -6.44 -2.79 -3.57
N GLY A 162 -7.08 -2.18 -4.57
CA GLY A 162 -7.20 -2.73 -5.92
C GLY A 162 -8.38 -3.70 -6.09
N PHE A 163 -9.21 -3.89 -5.05
CA PHE A 163 -10.38 -4.77 -5.02
C PHE A 163 -11.71 -4.03 -4.82
N ALA A 164 -11.68 -2.70 -4.87
CA ALA A 164 -12.89 -1.90 -4.70
C ALA A 164 -13.97 -2.23 -5.76
N ASP A 165 -15.22 -2.20 -5.33
CA ASP A 165 -16.38 -2.31 -6.22
C ASP A 165 -16.41 -1.13 -7.19
N LYS A 166 -16.21 -1.41 -8.48
CA LYS A 166 -16.06 -0.39 -9.51
C LYS A 166 -17.34 0.39 -9.77
N GLU A 167 -18.51 -0.24 -9.62
CA GLU A 167 -19.79 0.41 -9.84
C GLU A 167 -20.08 1.38 -8.70
N TYR A 168 -19.83 0.97 -7.47
CA TYR A 168 -19.97 1.85 -6.31
C TYR A 168 -18.99 3.03 -6.38
N CYS A 169 -17.72 2.80 -6.71
CA CYS A 169 -16.74 3.88 -6.92
C CYS A 169 -17.26 4.90 -7.97
N LYS A 170 -17.69 4.40 -9.12
CA LYS A 170 -18.25 5.24 -10.19
C LYS A 170 -19.47 6.02 -9.75
N SER A 171 -20.34 5.46 -8.92
CA SER A 171 -21.53 6.16 -8.38
C SER A 171 -21.17 7.39 -7.54
N LEU A 172 -19.97 7.39 -6.94
CA LEU A 172 -19.40 8.53 -6.20
C LEU A 172 -18.51 9.45 -7.06
N GLY A 173 -18.38 9.16 -8.36
CA GLY A 173 -17.46 9.90 -9.25
C GLY A 173 -15.96 9.56 -9.04
N ASN A 174 -15.65 8.44 -8.39
CA ASN A 174 -14.30 8.02 -8.09
C ASN A 174 -13.79 6.93 -9.05
N VAL A 175 -12.46 6.82 -9.15
CA VAL A 175 -11.79 5.62 -9.69
C VAL A 175 -11.63 4.56 -8.58
N SER A 176 -11.51 3.28 -8.96
CA SER A 176 -11.36 2.16 -8.02
C SER A 176 -9.91 1.86 -7.62
N GLY A 177 -8.98 2.76 -7.90
CA GLY A 177 -7.57 2.61 -7.65
C GLY A 177 -6.89 3.93 -7.34
N ALA A 178 -5.58 4.01 -7.57
CA ALA A 178 -4.80 5.21 -7.33
C ALA A 178 -5.24 6.35 -8.26
N ASP A 179 -5.48 7.51 -7.67
CA ASP A 179 -5.79 8.76 -8.36
C ASP A 179 -4.75 9.81 -7.95
N PRO A 180 -4.04 10.44 -8.90
CA PRO A 180 -3.10 11.53 -8.58
C PRO A 180 -3.72 12.68 -7.78
N GLU A 181 -5.01 12.95 -7.94
CA GLU A 181 -5.72 13.96 -7.15
C GLU A 181 -5.82 13.59 -5.66
N ASN A 182 -6.12 12.31 -5.37
CA ASN A 182 -6.15 11.81 -4.00
C ASN A 182 -4.75 11.80 -3.39
N VAL A 183 -3.72 11.41 -4.16
CA VAL A 183 -2.31 11.45 -3.73
C VAL A 183 -1.89 12.88 -3.39
N ARG A 184 -2.26 13.86 -4.21
CA ARG A 184 -2.00 15.29 -3.94
C ARG A 184 -2.72 15.76 -2.68
N LEU A 185 -3.96 15.31 -2.47
CA LEU A 185 -4.71 15.65 -1.26
C LEU A 185 -4.05 15.05 0.00
N MET A 186 -3.60 13.79 -0.05
CA MET A 186 -2.84 13.17 1.05
C MET A 186 -1.58 13.98 1.38
N ALA A 187 -0.82 14.37 0.35
CA ALA A 187 0.39 15.18 0.51
C ALA A 187 0.10 16.55 1.14
N SER A 188 -0.98 17.22 0.68
CA SER A 188 -1.41 18.50 1.24
C SER A 188 -1.79 18.38 2.72
N LYS A 189 -2.60 17.37 3.06
CA LYS A 189 -3.00 17.09 4.44
C LYS A 189 -1.83 16.76 5.36
N ALA A 190 -0.86 15.98 4.87
CA ALA A 190 0.36 15.72 5.61
C ALA A 190 1.14 17.01 5.90
N SER A 191 1.29 17.87 4.89
CA SER A 191 1.95 19.18 5.04
C SER A 191 1.20 20.09 6.02
N GLU A 192 -0.13 20.20 5.91
CA GLU A 192 -0.99 20.99 6.82
C GLU A 192 -0.83 20.56 8.29
N LEU A 193 -0.64 19.27 8.53
CA LEU A 193 -0.47 18.69 9.86
C LEU A 193 1.00 18.60 10.31
N GLY A 194 1.95 19.09 9.51
CA GLY A 194 3.38 19.02 9.81
C GLY A 194 3.91 17.59 9.89
N SER A 195 3.30 16.66 9.13
CA SER A 195 3.63 15.23 9.15
C SER A 195 4.49 14.84 7.96
N ASP A 196 5.44 13.97 8.24
CA ASP A 196 6.38 13.40 7.28
C ASP A 196 5.94 12.00 6.77
N ILE A 197 4.67 11.65 6.98
CA ILE A 197 4.11 10.36 6.59
C ILE A 197 4.42 10.02 5.12
N GLY A 198 4.80 8.76 4.86
CA GLY A 198 4.95 8.24 3.51
C GLY A 198 3.61 8.10 2.80
N ILE A 199 3.63 8.07 1.47
CA ILE A 199 2.45 7.84 0.66
C ILE A 199 2.67 6.59 -0.19
N LYS A 200 1.71 5.64 -0.17
CA LYS A 200 1.68 4.48 -1.07
C LYS A 200 0.49 4.61 -2.01
N ALA A 201 0.75 4.69 -3.30
CA ALA A 201 -0.29 4.63 -4.32
C ALA A 201 -0.42 3.20 -4.84
N ALA A 202 -1.65 2.67 -4.90
CA ALA A 202 -1.88 1.30 -5.32
C ALA A 202 -3.21 1.13 -6.08
N GLY A 203 -3.26 0.11 -6.95
CA GLY A 203 -4.43 -0.22 -7.76
C GLY A 203 -4.51 0.57 -9.06
N GLY A 204 -4.66 -0.13 -10.18
CA GLY A 204 -4.87 0.48 -11.50
C GLY A 204 -3.66 1.18 -12.12
N ILE A 205 -2.46 0.99 -11.60
CA ILE A 205 -1.21 1.56 -12.13
C ILE A 205 -0.56 0.52 -13.02
N HIS A 206 -0.28 0.87 -14.30
CA HIS A 206 0.19 -0.08 -15.32
C HIS A 206 1.32 0.44 -16.20
N THR A 207 1.50 1.75 -16.31
CA THR A 207 2.43 2.39 -17.25
C THR A 207 3.38 3.36 -16.55
N TYR A 208 4.53 3.61 -17.20
CA TYR A 208 5.49 4.62 -16.71
C TYR A 208 4.85 6.00 -16.55
N SER A 209 4.02 6.43 -17.49
CA SER A 209 3.33 7.72 -17.43
C SER A 209 2.39 7.85 -16.23
N GLU A 210 1.72 6.76 -15.82
CA GLU A 210 0.88 6.75 -14.60
C GLU A 210 1.73 6.85 -13.35
N VAL A 211 2.86 6.12 -13.29
CA VAL A 211 3.81 6.21 -12.18
C VAL A 211 4.37 7.62 -12.06
N GLU A 212 4.82 8.22 -13.16
CA GLU A 212 5.35 9.59 -13.17
C GLU A 212 4.33 10.62 -12.63
N ARG A 213 3.06 10.52 -13.04
CA ARG A 213 1.98 11.38 -12.52
C ARG A 213 1.75 11.21 -11.01
N ILE A 214 1.86 9.98 -10.50
CA ILE A 214 1.76 9.70 -9.06
C ILE A 214 2.93 10.33 -8.31
N ILE A 215 4.15 10.16 -8.80
CA ILE A 215 5.36 10.75 -8.19
C ILE A 215 5.21 12.28 -8.13
N ASP A 216 4.85 12.91 -9.24
CA ASP A 216 4.67 14.35 -9.31
C ASP A 216 3.54 14.86 -8.38
N ALA A 217 2.45 14.09 -8.26
CA ALA A 217 1.34 14.42 -7.36
C ALA A 217 1.70 14.27 -5.88
N SER A 218 2.58 13.34 -5.54
CA SER A 218 2.97 13.06 -4.16
C SER A 218 3.85 14.16 -3.55
N GLY A 219 4.61 14.87 -4.37
CA GLY A 219 5.62 15.83 -3.91
C GLY A 219 6.69 15.18 -3.01
N ARG A 220 6.78 13.84 -2.97
CA ARG A 220 7.75 13.11 -2.17
C ARG A 220 9.05 12.87 -2.95
N PRO A 221 10.19 12.71 -2.27
CA PRO A 221 11.42 12.28 -2.92
C PRO A 221 11.29 10.87 -3.51
N ILE A 222 12.18 10.51 -4.43
CA ILE A 222 12.34 9.16 -4.95
C ILE A 222 13.07 8.30 -3.90
N ASP A 223 12.35 7.99 -2.86
CA ASP A 223 12.84 7.28 -1.68
C ASP A 223 11.75 6.30 -1.21
N PRO A 224 12.03 4.98 -1.15
CA PRO A 224 11.06 3.98 -0.74
C PRO A 224 10.57 4.14 0.71
N GLU A 225 11.29 4.89 1.55
CA GLU A 225 10.81 5.24 2.90
C GLU A 225 9.77 6.37 2.91
N ARG A 226 9.52 7.00 1.75
CA ARG A 226 8.62 8.16 1.62
C ARG A 226 7.54 7.99 0.56
N LEU A 227 7.81 7.18 -0.46
CA LEU A 227 6.90 6.93 -1.57
C LEU A 227 6.95 5.47 -1.99
N ARG A 228 5.80 4.84 -2.14
CA ARG A 228 5.66 3.48 -2.65
C ARG A 228 4.62 3.40 -3.75
N ILE A 229 4.82 2.46 -4.63
CA ILE A 229 3.90 2.10 -5.71
C ILE A 229 3.53 0.63 -5.56
N GLY A 230 2.29 0.34 -5.16
CA GLY A 230 1.78 -1.03 -5.05
C GLY A 230 1.19 -1.49 -6.39
N MET A 231 1.76 -2.52 -7.01
CA MET A 231 1.27 -3.01 -8.27
C MET A 231 1.57 -4.50 -8.52
N SER A 232 0.68 -5.18 -9.23
CA SER A 232 0.86 -6.57 -9.68
C SER A 232 1.44 -6.68 -11.11
N GLY A 233 1.34 -5.62 -11.90
CA GLY A 233 1.83 -5.55 -13.28
C GLY A 233 3.26 -5.10 -13.43
N THR A 234 4.11 -5.26 -12.42
CA THR A 234 5.47 -4.72 -12.35
C THR A 234 6.34 -5.16 -13.53
N LYS A 235 6.27 -6.42 -13.92
CA LYS A 235 7.07 -6.96 -15.04
C LYS A 235 6.81 -6.22 -16.36
N LYS A 236 5.54 -5.95 -16.64
CA LYS A 236 5.15 -5.20 -17.85
C LYS A 236 5.70 -3.78 -17.82
N LEU A 237 5.62 -3.10 -16.68
CA LEU A 237 6.20 -1.77 -16.49
C LEU A 237 7.72 -1.79 -16.66
N PHE A 238 8.39 -2.79 -16.08
CA PHE A 238 9.83 -2.96 -16.18
C PHE A 238 10.28 -3.14 -17.65
N GLU A 239 9.58 -4.01 -18.41
CA GLU A 239 9.84 -4.23 -19.83
C GLU A 239 9.58 -2.97 -20.67
N GLU A 240 8.49 -2.24 -20.40
CA GLU A 240 8.17 -0.94 -21.03
C GLU A 240 9.33 0.06 -20.82
N MET A 241 9.77 0.22 -19.59
CA MET A 241 10.83 1.17 -19.25
C MET A 241 12.16 0.80 -19.88
N LEU A 242 12.54 -0.48 -19.90
CA LEU A 242 13.75 -0.94 -20.59
C LEU A 242 13.69 -0.69 -22.10
N ALA A 243 12.52 -0.79 -22.71
CA ALA A 243 12.35 -0.49 -24.13
C ALA A 243 12.52 1.00 -24.41
N ILE A 244 12.02 1.88 -23.52
CA ILE A 244 12.19 3.33 -23.65
C ILE A 244 13.66 3.76 -23.45
N GLU A 245 14.39 3.13 -22.52
CA GLU A 245 15.82 3.42 -22.30
C GLU A 245 16.71 3.09 -23.51
N LYS A 246 16.30 2.11 -24.32
CA LYS A 246 17.05 1.66 -25.50
C LYS A 246 16.74 2.45 -26.79
N ALA A 247 15.67 3.27 -26.75
CA ALA A 247 15.20 4.05 -27.90
C ALA A 247 15.80 5.45 -27.92
#